data_b90294c2a13e1b697d84fcb93b1a4430
#
_entry.id   b90294c2a13e1b697d84fcb93b1a4430
#
_cell.length_a   1.000
_cell.length_b   1.000
_cell.length_c   1.000
_cell.angle_alpha   90.00
_cell.angle_beta   90.00
_cell.angle_gamma   90.00
#
_symmetry.space_group_name_H-M   'P 1'
#
loop_
_entity.id
_entity.type
_entity.pdbx_description
1 polymer ?
#
loop_
_entity_poly.entity_id
_entity_poly.type
_entity_poly.pdbx_seq_one_letter_code
_entity_poly.pdbx_strand_id
1 'polypeptide(L)'
;IDKALGGANSSVAKLIEQSGVETTPSAVVILCLLVAILMAVVGLVVSHRLVVALVAAVMGGVIPIFWLKHKRTARMKKFEEQFPDALDLLSRALRAGHAFQTAMGMVADELPAPVGIEFKKAFEQQNFGLPLREVLDLLGERVPLLDVKFFSTAVTIQRETGGNLAEILDNLAYVVRERFKVLRQVRTHTAHGRFTGFVLLALPAGLALALSFIAPGQMHLLFTEPMGKMM
;
A
#
# COMPACT_ATOMS: atom_id res chain seq x y z
N ILE A 1 -4.12 -24.85 20.37
CA ILE A 1 -4.65 -23.47 20.53
C ILE A 1 -3.48 -22.48 20.63
N ASP A 2 -2.42 -22.79 21.39
CA ASP A 2 -1.24 -21.89 21.54
C ASP A 2 -0.46 -21.65 20.25
N LYS A 3 -0.33 -22.63 19.35
CA LYS A 3 0.32 -22.47 18.05
C LYS A 3 -0.46 -21.55 17.09
N ALA A 4 -1.77 -21.54 17.14
CA ALA A 4 -2.62 -20.67 16.31
C ALA A 4 -2.60 -19.23 16.83
N LEU A 5 -2.59 -19.03 18.15
CA LEU A 5 -2.48 -17.72 18.78
C LEU A 5 -1.07 -17.12 18.59
N GLY A 6 0.00 -17.92 18.66
CA GLY A 6 1.36 -17.50 18.39
C GLY A 6 1.58 -17.06 16.94
N GLY A 7 0.99 -17.78 15.98
CA GLY A 7 1.07 -17.42 14.54
C GLY A 7 0.27 -16.17 14.18
N ALA A 8 -0.92 -16.01 14.76
CA ALA A 8 -1.73 -14.79 14.56
C ALA A 8 -1.05 -13.56 15.17
N ASN A 9 -0.45 -13.71 16.36
CA ASN A 9 0.25 -12.63 17.04
C ASN A 9 1.51 -12.18 16.28
N SER A 10 2.26 -13.12 15.70
CA SER A 10 3.44 -12.81 14.88
C SER A 10 3.05 -12.11 13.56
N SER A 11 1.96 -12.51 12.93
CA SER A 11 1.45 -11.86 11.71
C SER A 11 0.95 -10.44 11.98
N VAL A 12 0.24 -10.23 13.09
CA VAL A 12 -0.22 -8.90 13.52
C VAL A 12 0.95 -8.02 13.92
N ALA A 13 1.96 -8.56 14.62
CA ALA A 13 3.17 -7.82 14.97
C ALA A 13 3.91 -7.33 13.71
N LYS A 14 4.10 -8.18 12.70
CA LYS A 14 4.69 -7.80 11.40
C LYS A 14 3.86 -6.73 10.69
N LEU A 15 2.53 -6.83 10.70
CA LEU A 15 1.67 -5.81 10.11
C LEU A 15 1.78 -4.46 10.81
N ILE A 16 1.90 -4.44 12.13
CA ILE A 16 2.07 -3.21 12.92
C ILE A 16 3.42 -2.57 12.60
N GLU A 17 4.50 -3.33 12.63
CA GLU A 17 5.84 -2.84 12.30
C GLU A 17 5.88 -2.24 10.87
N GLN A 18 5.30 -2.94 9.90
CA GLN A 18 5.22 -2.49 8.51
C GLN A 18 4.29 -1.30 8.31
N SER A 19 3.27 -1.11 9.16
CA SER A 19 2.37 0.05 9.10
C SER A 19 2.99 1.32 9.68
N GLY A 20 4.07 1.19 10.48
CA GLY A 20 4.73 2.32 11.14
C GLY A 20 3.91 2.95 12.26
N VAL A 21 2.97 2.22 12.81
CA VAL A 21 2.17 2.69 13.95
C VAL A 21 2.89 2.27 15.22
N GLU A 22 3.19 3.20 16.10
CA GLU A 22 3.83 2.96 17.40
C GLU A 22 2.81 2.40 18.41
N THR A 23 2.19 1.27 18.08
CA THR A 23 1.23 0.60 18.96
C THR A 23 1.68 -0.83 19.22
N THR A 24 1.39 -1.31 20.43
CA THR A 24 1.68 -2.70 20.78
C THR A 24 0.65 -3.66 20.14
N PRO A 25 1.04 -4.88 19.78
CA PRO A 25 0.10 -5.88 19.25
C PRO A 25 -1.10 -6.12 20.16
N SER A 26 -0.90 -6.08 21.48
CA SER A 26 -1.96 -6.20 22.46
C SER A 26 -2.98 -5.06 22.39
N ALA A 27 -2.54 -3.81 22.17
CA ALA A 27 -3.45 -2.68 22.04
C ALA A 27 -4.35 -2.78 20.78
N VAL A 28 -3.83 -3.30 19.67
CA VAL A 28 -4.63 -3.55 18.46
C VAL A 28 -5.66 -4.63 18.70
N VAL A 29 -5.31 -5.72 19.38
CA VAL A 29 -6.26 -6.80 19.71
C VAL A 29 -7.36 -6.28 20.65
N ILE A 30 -7.00 -5.51 21.68
CA ILE A 30 -7.96 -4.89 22.59
C ILE A 30 -8.89 -3.94 21.83
N LEU A 31 -8.36 -3.13 20.92
CA LEU A 31 -9.15 -2.23 20.09
C LEU A 31 -10.13 -3.01 19.19
N CYS A 32 -9.71 -4.12 18.58
CA CYS A 32 -10.57 -4.98 17.79
C CYS A 32 -11.72 -5.55 18.63
N LEU A 33 -11.42 -6.02 19.86
CA LEU A 33 -12.42 -6.54 20.79
C LEU A 33 -13.41 -5.46 21.23
N LEU A 34 -12.93 -4.27 21.58
CA LEU A 34 -13.79 -3.16 21.97
C LEU A 34 -14.75 -2.74 20.86
N VAL A 35 -14.24 -2.59 19.62
CA VAL A 35 -15.05 -2.24 18.46
C VAL A 35 -16.06 -3.36 18.14
N ALA A 36 -15.65 -4.63 18.23
CA ALA A 36 -16.55 -5.77 18.02
C ALA A 36 -17.69 -5.80 19.05
N ILE A 37 -17.39 -5.60 20.35
CA ILE A 37 -18.38 -5.53 21.42
C ILE A 37 -19.33 -4.36 21.22
N LEU A 38 -18.79 -3.17 20.90
CA LEU A 38 -19.59 -1.98 20.63
C LEU A 38 -20.59 -2.20 19.49
N MET A 39 -20.11 -2.77 18.38
CA MET A 39 -20.95 -3.09 17.22
C MET A 39 -21.97 -4.17 17.52
N ALA A 40 -21.63 -5.17 18.35
CA ALA A 40 -22.58 -6.19 18.81
C ALA A 40 -23.71 -5.59 19.64
N VAL A 41 -23.38 -4.68 20.57
CA VAL A 41 -24.38 -4.01 21.41
C VAL A 41 -25.30 -3.12 20.55
N VAL A 42 -24.74 -2.34 19.64
CA VAL A 42 -25.53 -1.53 18.70
C VAL A 42 -26.46 -2.40 17.86
N GLY A 43 -25.95 -3.53 17.31
CA GLY A 43 -26.74 -4.47 16.52
C GLY A 43 -27.89 -5.11 17.32
N LEU A 44 -27.66 -5.42 18.59
CA LEU A 44 -28.69 -5.92 19.51
C LEU A 44 -29.77 -4.88 19.80
N VAL A 45 -29.38 -3.65 20.08
CA VAL A 45 -30.32 -2.55 20.43
C VAL A 45 -31.19 -2.19 19.23
N VAL A 46 -30.60 -2.13 18.02
CA VAL A 46 -31.34 -1.71 16.81
C VAL A 46 -32.23 -2.81 16.27
N SER A 47 -31.78 -4.05 16.28
CA SER A 47 -32.50 -5.14 15.57
C SER A 47 -33.21 -6.13 16.49
N HIS A 48 -32.94 -6.12 17.80
CA HIS A 48 -33.40 -7.13 18.77
C HIS A 48 -33.18 -8.59 18.34
N ARG A 49 -32.36 -8.86 17.32
CA ARG A 49 -32.06 -10.19 16.78
C ARG A 49 -30.59 -10.53 17.02
N LEU A 50 -30.35 -11.67 17.68
CA LEU A 50 -29.02 -12.19 17.99
C LEU A 50 -28.15 -12.39 16.75
N VAL A 51 -28.73 -12.79 15.62
CA VAL A 51 -27.99 -13.00 14.35
C VAL A 51 -27.40 -11.69 13.83
N VAL A 52 -28.13 -10.58 13.90
CA VAL A 52 -27.66 -9.26 13.45
C VAL A 52 -26.53 -8.76 14.35
N ALA A 53 -26.64 -8.97 15.67
CA ALA A 53 -25.60 -8.62 16.61
C ALA A 53 -24.29 -9.39 16.33
N LEU A 54 -24.39 -10.67 16.00
CA LEU A 54 -23.25 -11.53 15.69
C LEU A 54 -22.56 -11.12 14.40
N VAL A 55 -23.31 -10.79 13.36
CA VAL A 55 -22.77 -10.25 12.11
C VAL A 55 -22.10 -8.89 12.34
N ALA A 56 -22.73 -8.01 13.12
CA ALA A 56 -22.18 -6.69 13.45
C ALA A 56 -20.88 -6.81 14.26
N ALA A 57 -20.79 -7.76 15.20
CA ALA A 57 -19.57 -8.05 15.96
C ALA A 57 -18.41 -8.47 15.06
N VAL A 58 -18.65 -9.38 14.11
CA VAL A 58 -17.64 -9.84 13.14
C VAL A 58 -17.17 -8.68 12.25
N MET A 59 -18.10 -7.90 11.73
CA MET A 59 -17.75 -6.71 10.93
C MET A 59 -16.95 -5.69 11.74
N GLY A 60 -17.33 -5.41 12.98
CA GLY A 60 -16.62 -4.52 13.88
C GLY A 60 -15.19 -4.96 14.16
N GLY A 61 -14.94 -6.26 14.32
CA GLY A 61 -13.58 -6.80 14.50
C GLY A 61 -12.70 -6.72 13.25
N VAL A 62 -13.29 -6.73 12.05
CA VAL A 62 -12.55 -6.66 10.78
C VAL A 62 -12.10 -5.21 10.45
N ILE A 63 -12.86 -4.20 10.86
CA ILE A 63 -12.60 -2.79 10.54
C ILE A 63 -11.18 -2.34 10.94
N PRO A 64 -10.69 -2.54 12.17
CA PRO A 64 -9.35 -2.10 12.57
C PRO A 64 -8.25 -2.80 11.78
N ILE A 65 -8.42 -4.08 11.44
CA ILE A 65 -7.45 -4.85 10.64
C ILE A 65 -7.38 -4.30 9.22
N PHE A 66 -8.53 -3.96 8.64
CA PHE A 66 -8.59 -3.36 7.30
C PHE A 66 -7.93 -1.97 7.27
N TRP A 67 -8.17 -1.15 8.29
CA TRP A 67 -7.53 0.14 8.46
C TRP A 67 -6.00 0.01 8.57
N LEU A 68 -5.51 -0.97 9.34
CA LEU A 68 -4.08 -1.24 9.49
C LEU A 68 -3.45 -1.68 8.16
N LYS A 69 -4.11 -2.57 7.42
CA LYS A 69 -3.68 -2.99 6.07
C LYS A 69 -3.64 -1.81 5.10
N HIS A 70 -4.64 -0.95 5.14
CA HIS A 70 -4.67 0.25 4.28
C HIS A 70 -3.50 1.19 4.60
N LYS A 71 -3.25 1.44 5.89
CA LYS A 71 -2.14 2.28 6.35
C LYS A 71 -0.77 1.70 5.96
N ARG A 72 -0.59 0.37 6.11
CA ARG A 72 0.59 -0.34 5.61
C ARG A 72 0.78 -0.15 4.12
N THR A 73 -0.27 -0.37 3.32
CA THR A 73 -0.20 -0.23 1.86
C THR A 73 0.16 1.20 1.45
N ALA A 74 -0.44 2.20 2.09
CA ALA A 74 -0.11 3.61 1.85
C ALA A 74 1.35 3.94 2.20
N ARG A 75 1.86 3.40 3.32
CA ARG A 75 3.26 3.56 3.74
C ARG A 75 4.22 2.90 2.76
N MET A 76 3.94 1.65 2.35
CA MET A 76 4.77 0.92 1.38
C MET A 76 4.80 1.63 0.02
N LYS A 77 3.67 2.14 -0.44
CA LYS A 77 3.59 2.91 -1.68
C LYS A 77 4.41 4.20 -1.60
N LYS A 78 4.33 4.93 -0.48
CA LYS A 78 5.14 6.14 -0.26
C LYS A 78 6.63 5.81 -0.20
N PHE A 79 7.01 4.68 0.42
CA PHE A 79 8.38 4.19 0.42
C PHE A 79 8.86 3.91 -1.01
N GLU A 80 8.08 3.18 -1.78
CA GLU A 80 8.38 2.82 -3.16
C GLU A 80 8.57 4.05 -4.04
N GLU A 81 7.76 5.11 -3.85
CA GLU A 81 7.88 6.38 -4.57
C GLU A 81 9.16 7.17 -4.23
N GLN A 82 9.64 7.09 -2.98
CA GLN A 82 10.84 7.77 -2.48
C GLN A 82 12.13 6.96 -2.70
N PHE A 83 12.01 5.65 -2.91
CA PHE A 83 13.15 4.74 -2.95
C PHE A 83 14.18 5.04 -4.05
N PRO A 84 13.81 5.44 -5.28
CA PRO A 84 14.77 5.86 -6.28
C PRO A 84 15.67 7.03 -5.86
N ASP A 85 15.13 7.96 -5.07
CA ASP A 85 15.90 9.11 -4.57
C ASP A 85 16.93 8.66 -3.52
N ALA A 86 16.59 7.64 -2.71
CA ALA A 86 17.54 7.01 -1.80
C ALA A 86 18.69 6.33 -2.56
N LEU A 87 18.38 5.60 -3.63
CA LEU A 87 19.39 4.94 -4.46
C LEU A 87 20.33 5.96 -5.14
N ASP A 88 19.80 7.06 -5.64
CA ASP A 88 20.61 8.13 -6.23
C ASP A 88 21.53 8.80 -5.19
N LEU A 89 21.02 9.03 -3.97
CA LEU A 89 21.83 9.61 -2.91
C LEU A 89 22.95 8.67 -2.49
N LEU A 90 22.63 7.37 -2.33
CA LEU A 90 23.65 6.34 -2.07
C LEU A 90 24.70 6.29 -3.17
N SER A 91 24.29 6.27 -4.43
CA SER A 91 25.21 6.23 -5.57
C SER A 91 26.13 7.45 -5.61
N ARG A 92 25.58 8.65 -5.40
CA ARG A 92 26.38 9.90 -5.36
C ARG A 92 27.38 9.90 -4.19
N ALA A 93 26.96 9.45 -3.00
CA ALA A 93 27.84 9.37 -1.85
C ALA A 93 28.99 8.37 -2.08
N LEU A 94 28.69 7.20 -2.67
CA LEU A 94 29.72 6.21 -3.02
C LEU A 94 30.70 6.70 -4.07
N ARG A 95 30.23 7.45 -5.09
CA ARG A 95 31.10 8.10 -6.08
C ARG A 95 32.00 9.18 -5.49
N ALA A 96 31.51 9.85 -4.44
CA ALA A 96 32.32 10.80 -3.67
C ALA A 96 33.35 10.13 -2.76
N GLY A 97 33.38 8.78 -2.72
CA GLY A 97 34.32 7.99 -1.91
C GLY A 97 33.88 7.71 -0.49
N HIS A 98 32.63 8.01 -0.13
CA HIS A 98 32.10 7.66 1.19
C HIS A 98 31.90 6.15 1.33
N ALA A 99 32.13 5.64 2.55
CA ALA A 99 31.80 4.26 2.86
C ALA A 99 30.26 4.04 2.76
N PHE A 100 29.85 2.84 2.39
CA PHE A 100 28.43 2.49 2.25
C PHE A 100 27.62 2.77 3.53
N GLN A 101 28.19 2.51 4.68
CA GLN A 101 27.58 2.81 5.98
C GLN A 101 27.31 4.31 6.15
N THR A 102 28.30 5.16 5.84
CA THR A 102 28.13 6.63 5.86
C THR A 102 27.05 7.07 4.88
N ALA A 103 27.05 6.51 3.68
CA ALA A 103 26.02 6.81 2.69
C ALA A 103 24.60 6.45 3.17
N MET A 104 24.44 5.33 3.88
CA MET A 104 23.15 4.99 4.52
C MET A 104 22.75 6.01 5.60
N GLY A 105 23.71 6.51 6.38
CA GLY A 105 23.46 7.59 7.34
C GLY A 105 22.98 8.87 6.66
N MET A 106 23.59 9.25 5.53
CA MET A 106 23.13 10.42 4.74
C MET A 106 21.70 10.25 4.24
N VAL A 107 21.34 9.07 3.76
CA VAL A 107 19.94 8.76 3.36
C VAL A 107 18.98 8.87 4.54
N ALA A 108 19.40 8.41 5.71
CA ALA A 108 18.60 8.47 6.94
C ALA A 108 18.30 9.92 7.37
N ASP A 109 19.25 10.81 7.18
CA ASP A 109 19.19 12.21 7.62
C ASP A 109 18.49 13.11 6.57
N GLU A 110 18.71 12.86 5.27
CA GLU A 110 18.20 13.73 4.20
C GLU A 110 16.80 13.37 3.73
N LEU A 111 16.42 12.08 3.78
CA LEU A 111 15.14 11.67 3.23
C LEU A 111 14.02 11.63 4.28
N PRO A 112 12.79 12.04 3.88
CA PRO A 112 11.65 12.02 4.78
C PRO A 112 11.15 10.59 5.04
N ALA A 113 10.30 10.46 6.07
CA ALA A 113 9.59 9.22 6.34
C ALA A 113 8.73 8.77 5.12
N PRO A 114 8.70 7.49 4.82
CA PRO A 114 9.18 6.32 5.57
C PRO A 114 10.62 5.88 5.25
N VAL A 115 11.24 6.34 4.15
CA VAL A 115 12.57 5.87 3.72
C VAL A 115 13.64 6.22 4.75
N GLY A 116 13.72 7.49 5.18
CA GLY A 116 14.72 7.92 6.16
C GLY A 116 14.66 7.11 7.46
N ILE A 117 13.45 6.79 7.95
CA ILE A 117 13.28 5.99 9.18
C ILE A 117 13.85 4.58 9.02
N GLU A 118 13.59 3.91 7.90
CA GLU A 118 14.06 2.55 7.68
C GLU A 118 15.58 2.48 7.44
N PHE A 119 16.14 3.47 6.73
CA PHE A 119 17.58 3.60 6.56
C PHE A 119 18.26 3.99 7.87
N LYS A 120 17.63 4.81 8.72
CA LYS A 120 18.14 5.11 10.06
C LYS A 120 18.27 3.86 10.92
N LYS A 121 17.23 3.03 10.95
CA LYS A 121 17.28 1.74 11.65
C LYS A 121 18.40 0.84 11.10
N ALA A 122 18.55 0.78 9.78
CA ALA A 122 19.62 -0.01 9.16
C ALA A 122 21.00 0.53 9.51
N PHE A 123 21.19 1.84 9.51
CA PHE A 123 22.44 2.49 9.91
C PHE A 123 22.77 2.22 11.40
N GLU A 124 21.80 2.37 12.29
CA GLU A 124 21.95 2.08 13.72
C GLU A 124 22.31 0.61 13.96
N GLN A 125 21.62 -0.33 13.31
CA GLN A 125 21.92 -1.77 13.40
C GLN A 125 23.36 -2.07 12.98
N GLN A 126 23.83 -1.45 11.91
CA GLN A 126 25.21 -1.61 11.47
C GLN A 126 26.22 -0.99 12.46
N ASN A 127 25.90 0.15 13.08
CA ASN A 127 26.69 0.77 14.12
C ASN A 127 26.80 -0.11 15.38
N PHE A 128 25.76 -0.88 15.69
CA PHE A 128 25.77 -1.88 16.76
C PHE A 128 26.54 -3.17 16.40
N GLY A 129 27.14 -3.23 15.20
CA GLY A 129 28.01 -4.33 14.78
C GLY A 129 27.31 -5.46 14.04
N LEU A 130 26.04 -5.31 13.65
CA LEU A 130 25.39 -6.31 12.81
C LEU A 130 26.06 -6.36 11.42
N PRO A 131 26.30 -7.56 10.86
CA PRO A 131 26.79 -7.71 9.50
C PRO A 131 25.86 -7.04 8.49
N LEU A 132 26.41 -6.37 7.48
CA LEU A 132 25.60 -5.65 6.48
C LEU A 132 24.55 -6.54 5.82
N ARG A 133 24.88 -7.79 5.53
CA ARG A 133 23.95 -8.76 4.95
C ARG A 133 22.71 -8.92 5.82
N GLU A 134 22.90 -9.11 7.12
CA GLU A 134 21.79 -9.27 8.08
C GLU A 134 20.97 -7.99 8.20
N VAL A 135 21.62 -6.82 8.20
CA VAL A 135 20.95 -5.51 8.20
C VAL A 135 20.05 -5.33 6.97
N LEU A 136 20.54 -5.73 5.79
CA LEU A 136 19.77 -5.64 4.54
C LEU A 136 18.63 -6.67 4.49
N ASP A 137 18.82 -7.86 5.03
CA ASP A 137 17.77 -8.87 5.16
C ASP A 137 16.66 -8.38 6.08
N LEU A 138 17.00 -7.81 7.24
CA LEU A 138 16.06 -7.18 8.16
C LEU A 138 15.32 -5.99 7.53
N LEU A 139 16.01 -5.18 6.72
CA LEU A 139 15.37 -4.11 5.95
C LEU A 139 14.32 -4.69 4.97
N GLY A 140 14.67 -5.78 4.27
CA GLY A 140 13.77 -6.49 3.35
C GLY A 140 12.55 -7.13 4.04
N GLU A 141 12.69 -7.56 5.31
CA GLU A 141 11.55 -8.05 6.10
C GLU A 141 10.59 -6.93 6.52
N ARG A 142 11.14 -5.78 6.93
CA ARG A 142 10.35 -4.59 7.30
C ARG A 142 9.67 -3.95 6.11
N VAL A 143 10.38 -3.93 4.96
CA VAL A 143 9.89 -3.34 3.71
C VAL A 143 9.85 -4.42 2.62
N PRO A 144 8.80 -5.25 2.57
CA PRO A 144 8.70 -6.39 1.67
C PRO A 144 8.36 -5.97 0.23
N LEU A 145 9.12 -5.01 -0.31
CA LEU A 145 9.04 -4.57 -1.69
C LEU A 145 10.07 -5.31 -2.54
N LEU A 146 9.71 -5.59 -3.79
CA LEU A 146 10.58 -6.30 -4.72
C LEU A 146 11.86 -5.52 -4.99
N ASP A 147 11.76 -4.20 -5.11
CA ASP A 147 12.90 -3.31 -5.37
C ASP A 147 13.90 -3.29 -4.20
N VAL A 148 13.41 -3.36 -2.96
CA VAL A 148 14.27 -3.47 -1.76
C VAL A 148 15.00 -4.82 -1.74
N LYS A 149 14.34 -5.90 -2.16
CA LYS A 149 15.01 -7.20 -2.29
C LYS A 149 16.09 -7.19 -3.36
N PHE A 150 15.83 -6.58 -4.52
CA PHE A 150 16.86 -6.40 -5.55
C PHE A 150 18.02 -5.57 -5.05
N PHE A 151 17.75 -4.46 -4.37
CA PHE A 151 18.76 -3.64 -3.73
C PHE A 151 19.62 -4.44 -2.75
N SER A 152 19.00 -5.16 -1.81
CA SER A 152 19.71 -5.97 -0.81
C SER A 152 20.60 -7.02 -1.47
N THR A 153 20.07 -7.72 -2.46
CA THR A 153 20.81 -8.74 -3.21
C THR A 153 21.97 -8.12 -3.99
N ALA A 154 21.73 -7.02 -4.71
CA ALA A 154 22.75 -6.34 -5.50
C ALA A 154 23.91 -5.83 -4.62
N VAL A 155 23.59 -5.20 -3.48
CA VAL A 155 24.62 -4.72 -2.54
C VAL A 155 25.43 -5.86 -1.96
N THR A 156 24.77 -6.96 -1.57
CA THR A 156 25.46 -8.13 -1.00
C THR A 156 26.41 -8.76 -2.02
N ILE A 157 25.95 -9.02 -3.24
CA ILE A 157 26.77 -9.61 -4.31
C ILE A 157 27.94 -8.69 -4.66
N GLN A 158 27.67 -7.40 -4.86
CA GLN A 158 28.70 -6.46 -5.30
C GLN A 158 29.78 -6.25 -4.25
N ARG A 159 29.45 -6.37 -2.98
CA ARG A 159 30.42 -6.31 -1.89
C ARG A 159 31.31 -7.55 -1.83
N GLU A 160 30.77 -8.73 -2.17
CA GLU A 160 31.51 -9.99 -2.22
C GLU A 160 32.41 -10.07 -3.47
N THR A 161 31.93 -9.57 -4.61
CA THR A 161 32.62 -9.65 -5.90
C THR A 161 33.56 -8.47 -6.17
N GLY A 162 33.40 -7.35 -5.48
CA GLY A 162 34.28 -6.18 -5.61
C GLY A 162 34.06 -5.38 -6.89
N GLY A 163 32.84 -5.02 -7.23
CA GLY A 163 32.56 -4.22 -8.42
C GLY A 163 32.09 -2.79 -8.11
N ASN A 164 31.59 -2.08 -9.15
CA ASN A 164 31.11 -0.70 -9.05
C ASN A 164 29.65 -0.66 -8.51
N LEU A 165 29.52 -0.60 -7.18
CA LEU A 165 28.21 -0.55 -6.54
C LEU A 165 27.41 0.70 -6.93
N ALA A 166 28.06 1.86 -7.12
CA ALA A 166 27.40 3.10 -7.48
C ALA A 166 26.66 2.99 -8.82
N GLU A 167 27.28 2.34 -9.79
CA GLU A 167 26.66 2.12 -11.11
C GLU A 167 25.43 1.21 -11.04
N ILE A 168 25.50 0.18 -10.23
CA ILE A 168 24.35 -0.73 -10.04
C ILE A 168 23.19 -0.01 -9.35
N LEU A 169 23.46 0.84 -8.37
CA LEU A 169 22.43 1.63 -7.70
C LEU A 169 21.79 2.65 -8.65
N ASP A 170 22.56 3.31 -9.52
CA ASP A 170 22.01 4.19 -10.55
C ASP A 170 21.10 3.45 -11.53
N ASN A 171 21.55 2.29 -12.01
CA ASN A 171 20.76 1.47 -12.91
C ASN A 171 19.46 1.01 -12.24
N LEU A 172 19.52 0.62 -10.98
CA LEU A 172 18.33 0.24 -10.21
C LEU A 172 17.36 1.43 -10.03
N ALA A 173 17.90 2.61 -9.69
CA ALA A 173 17.11 3.85 -9.57
C ALA A 173 16.41 4.19 -10.89
N TYR A 174 17.13 4.09 -12.00
CA TYR A 174 16.58 4.31 -13.34
C TYR A 174 15.44 3.33 -13.67
N VAL A 175 15.64 2.04 -13.46
CA VAL A 175 14.62 1.00 -13.74
C VAL A 175 13.36 1.24 -12.91
N VAL A 176 13.51 1.55 -11.62
CA VAL A 176 12.38 1.81 -10.74
C VAL A 176 11.61 3.07 -11.20
N ARG A 177 12.31 4.15 -11.59
CA ARG A 177 11.67 5.37 -12.11
C ARG A 177 10.92 5.13 -13.42
N GLU A 178 11.53 4.41 -14.38
CA GLU A 178 10.86 4.10 -15.65
C GLU A 178 9.61 3.26 -15.44
N ARG A 179 9.64 2.30 -14.51
CA ARG A 179 8.44 1.54 -14.13
C ARG A 179 7.33 2.46 -13.63
N PHE A 180 7.63 3.43 -12.75
CA PHE A 180 6.63 4.39 -12.27
C PHE A 180 6.10 5.31 -13.36
N LYS A 181 6.94 5.69 -14.30
CA LYS A 181 6.54 6.53 -15.45
C LYS A 181 5.54 5.80 -16.34
N VAL A 182 5.82 4.53 -16.67
CA VAL A 182 4.92 3.68 -17.46
C VAL A 182 3.59 3.48 -16.72
N LEU A 183 3.61 3.17 -15.43
CA LEU A 183 2.39 2.99 -14.63
C LEU A 183 1.53 4.27 -14.58
N ARG A 184 2.16 5.44 -14.51
CA ARG A 184 1.46 6.74 -14.59
C ARG A 184 0.82 6.96 -15.95
N GLN A 185 1.54 6.68 -17.05
CA GLN A 185 1.01 6.79 -18.41
C GLN A 185 -0.19 5.90 -18.62
N VAL A 186 -0.11 4.62 -18.23
CA VAL A 186 -1.24 3.67 -18.31
C VAL A 186 -2.45 4.19 -17.53
N ARG A 187 -2.25 4.72 -16.32
CA ARG A 187 -3.35 5.28 -15.52
C ARG A 187 -4.01 6.47 -16.20
N THR A 188 -3.22 7.37 -16.80
CA THR A 188 -3.75 8.54 -17.52
C THR A 188 -4.56 8.13 -18.74
N HIS A 189 -4.05 7.22 -19.55
CA HIS A 189 -4.76 6.72 -20.73
C HIS A 189 -6.03 5.96 -20.36
N THR A 190 -5.97 5.12 -19.31
CA THR A 190 -7.15 4.38 -18.83
C THR A 190 -8.21 5.30 -18.22
N ALA A 191 -7.82 6.38 -17.53
CA ALA A 191 -8.75 7.34 -16.96
C ALA A 191 -9.55 8.05 -18.07
N HIS A 192 -8.89 8.41 -19.18
CA HIS A 192 -9.55 9.05 -20.33
C HIS A 192 -10.58 8.11 -21.00
N GLY A 193 -10.21 6.84 -21.21
CA GLY A 193 -11.12 5.83 -21.75
C GLY A 193 -12.30 5.52 -20.82
N ARG A 194 -12.09 5.47 -19.52
CA ARG A 194 -13.18 5.26 -18.54
C ARG A 194 -14.14 6.44 -18.48
N PHE A 195 -13.62 7.67 -18.55
CA PHE A 195 -14.46 8.87 -18.59
C PHE A 195 -15.32 8.91 -19.85
N THR A 196 -14.74 8.64 -21.03
CA THR A 196 -15.46 8.57 -22.29
C THR A 196 -16.53 7.46 -22.27
N GLY A 197 -16.20 6.27 -21.74
CA GLY A 197 -17.15 5.17 -21.58
C GLY A 197 -18.30 5.52 -20.63
N PHE A 198 -18.01 6.22 -19.52
CA PHE A 198 -19.04 6.67 -18.59
C PHE A 198 -19.98 7.71 -19.23
N VAL A 199 -19.43 8.69 -19.98
CA VAL A 199 -20.24 9.68 -20.72
C VAL A 199 -21.10 9.00 -21.77
N LEU A 200 -20.55 8.04 -22.53
CA LEU A 200 -21.28 7.29 -23.55
C LEU A 200 -22.43 6.45 -22.94
N LEU A 201 -22.22 5.91 -21.75
CA LEU A 201 -23.26 5.14 -21.03
C LEU A 201 -24.31 6.07 -20.37
N ALA A 202 -23.88 7.22 -19.87
CA ALA A 202 -24.77 8.17 -19.20
C ALA A 202 -25.64 8.95 -20.19
N LEU A 203 -25.21 9.14 -21.43
CA LEU A 203 -25.88 9.94 -22.43
C LEU A 203 -27.25 9.35 -22.83
N PRO A 204 -27.43 8.04 -23.15
CA PRO A 204 -28.73 7.46 -23.41
C PRO A 204 -29.67 7.52 -22.20
N ALA A 205 -29.12 7.25 -20.99
CA ALA A 205 -29.91 7.31 -19.77
C ALA A 205 -30.37 8.75 -19.46
N GLY A 206 -29.49 9.72 -19.64
CA GLY A 206 -29.82 11.14 -19.48
C GLY A 206 -30.83 11.62 -20.50
N LEU A 207 -30.71 11.17 -21.77
CA LEU A 207 -31.66 11.49 -22.82
C LEU A 207 -33.06 10.88 -22.54
N ALA A 208 -33.11 9.62 -22.10
CA ALA A 208 -34.36 8.96 -21.72
C ALA A 208 -35.05 9.69 -20.55
N LEU A 209 -34.27 10.09 -19.53
CA LEU A 209 -34.76 10.92 -18.43
C LEU A 209 -35.28 12.27 -18.90
N ALA A 210 -34.55 13.00 -19.74
CA ALA A 210 -34.95 14.29 -20.27
C ALA A 210 -36.26 14.17 -21.11
N LEU A 211 -36.36 13.17 -21.97
CA LEU A 211 -37.56 12.91 -22.78
C LEU A 211 -38.76 12.53 -21.91
N SER A 212 -38.58 11.84 -20.81
CA SER A 212 -39.66 11.50 -19.88
C SER A 212 -40.29 12.74 -19.21
N PHE A 213 -39.51 13.81 -19.02
CA PHE A 213 -40.02 15.08 -18.50
C PHE A 213 -40.57 16.02 -19.56
N ILE A 214 -39.97 16.04 -20.76
CA ILE A 214 -40.38 16.98 -21.84
C ILE A 214 -41.54 16.44 -22.65
N ALA A 215 -41.60 15.14 -22.90
CA ALA A 215 -42.60 14.50 -23.76
C ALA A 215 -43.07 13.14 -23.20
N PRO A 216 -43.81 13.12 -22.07
CA PRO A 216 -44.21 11.88 -21.41
C PRO A 216 -45.06 10.96 -22.30
N GLY A 217 -45.84 11.51 -23.24
CA GLY A 217 -46.67 10.73 -24.18
C GLY A 217 -45.84 9.94 -25.21
N GLN A 218 -44.71 10.46 -25.64
CA GLN A 218 -43.82 9.76 -26.59
C GLN A 218 -43.05 8.61 -25.92
N MET A 219 -42.71 8.77 -24.65
CA MET A 219 -42.06 7.71 -23.88
C MET A 219 -42.98 6.51 -23.63
N HIS A 220 -44.28 6.75 -23.42
CA HIS A 220 -45.27 5.69 -23.28
C HIS A 220 -45.42 4.86 -24.57
N LEU A 221 -45.34 5.48 -25.75
CA LEU A 221 -45.38 4.80 -27.04
C LEU A 221 -44.16 3.89 -27.25
N LEU A 222 -42.98 4.28 -26.76
CA LEU A 222 -41.73 3.48 -26.86
C LEU A 222 -41.83 2.16 -26.10
N PHE A 223 -42.56 2.13 -24.99
CA PHE A 223 -42.72 0.93 -24.16
C PHE A 223 -43.98 0.10 -24.50
N THR A 224 -44.95 0.68 -25.19
CA THR A 224 -46.24 0.02 -25.50
C THR A 224 -46.31 -0.53 -26.92
N GLU A 225 -45.68 0.12 -27.89
CA GLU A 225 -45.66 -0.32 -29.28
C GLU A 225 -44.71 -1.50 -29.50
N PRO A 226 -45.12 -2.51 -30.34
CA PRO A 226 -44.28 -3.69 -30.59
C PRO A 226 -42.92 -3.36 -31.26
N MET A 227 -42.84 -2.28 -32.03
CA MET A 227 -41.60 -1.79 -32.64
C MET A 227 -40.62 -1.18 -31.59
N GLY A 228 -41.13 -0.51 -30.56
CA GLY A 228 -40.33 0.06 -29.48
C GLY A 228 -39.72 -1.01 -28.55
N LYS A 229 -40.37 -2.18 -28.46
CA LYS A 229 -39.84 -3.34 -27.69
C LYS A 229 -38.73 -4.11 -28.40
N MET A 230 -38.54 -3.89 -29.70
CA MET A 230 -37.49 -4.55 -30.50
C MET A 230 -36.18 -3.72 -30.61
N MET A 231 -36.22 -2.46 -30.23
CA MET A 231 -35.05 -1.59 -30.11
C MET A 231 -34.41 -1.65 -28.72
#